data_e5ad40b36798a1ec1158e7fa99475557
#
_entry.id   e5ad40b36798a1ec1158e7fa99475557
#
_cell.length_a   1.000
_cell.length_b   1.000
_cell.length_c   1.000
_cell.angle_alpha   90.00
_cell.angle_beta   90.00
_cell.angle_gamma   90.00
#
_symmetry.space_group_name_H-M   'P 1'
#
loop_
_entity.id
_entity.type
_entity.pdbx_description
1 polymer ?
#
loop_
_entity_poly.entity_id
_entity_poly.type
_entity_poly.pdbx_seq_one_letter_code
_entity_poly.pdbx_strand_id
1 'polypeptide(L)'
;MVSSACGENTPPAITVGGVSFTEDELLGLSPTRRNTLAQLTALALAVADSSTDQLGEPLLKKWENDRLLDIFAAELTLMKNGVDDAVLEAHYLTNPEWELTVRHILFFSERWRDPSHRSEAQDKAGRAIELLYEGADFAETASQLSEEPGAEGRQGLLTPGRQGSWVPEFWAAALNLQPGEISPVTETQYGYHILRLEDRQIVPFPEARTVVSRSVANRIEDPRAVLQTWLEDSTGETEDVPQSRALAEAIRLNLKVPAGEITDLARDWDDITYRWSTALGFRFGLSTPEIANAALGALASSSQNATIARNELAEHDAMLKARYEFTFLSPQG
;
A
#
# COMPACT_ATOMS: atom_id res chain seq x y z
N MET A 1 16.83 54.12 2.39
CA MET A 1 17.28 53.28 3.51
C MET A 1 16.44 52.06 3.48
N VAL A 2 16.95 50.97 2.89
CA VAL A 2 16.29 49.69 2.84
C VAL A 2 16.84 48.90 4.02
N SER A 3 16.00 48.66 5.01
CA SER A 3 16.33 47.83 6.19
C SER A 3 16.45 46.40 5.74
N SER A 4 17.67 45.90 5.73
CA SER A 4 17.98 44.48 5.56
C SER A 4 17.58 43.77 6.87
N ALA A 5 16.49 42.98 6.84
CA ALA A 5 16.17 42.08 7.94
C ALA A 5 17.21 40.96 7.93
N CYS A 6 18.14 41.01 8.88
CA CYS A 6 18.98 39.87 9.22
C CYS A 6 18.08 38.74 9.70
N GLY A 7 17.97 37.69 8.92
CA GLY A 7 17.43 36.41 9.42
C GLY A 7 18.32 35.92 10.57
N GLU A 8 17.74 35.74 11.74
CA GLU A 8 18.40 35.11 12.89
C GLU A 8 18.92 33.74 12.44
N ASN A 9 20.26 33.62 12.44
CA ASN A 9 20.95 32.39 12.11
C ASN A 9 20.79 31.43 13.29
N THR A 10 19.64 30.76 13.37
CA THR A 10 19.42 29.70 14.37
C THR A 10 20.45 28.60 14.09
N PRO A 11 21.31 28.25 15.04
CA PRO A 11 22.31 27.22 14.81
C PRO A 11 21.64 25.89 14.43
N PRO A 12 22.20 25.11 13.50
CA PRO A 12 21.62 23.85 13.12
C PRO A 12 21.63 22.87 14.29
N ALA A 13 20.53 22.17 14.53
CA ALA A 13 20.41 21.16 15.56
C ALA A 13 21.12 19.86 15.19
N ILE A 14 21.12 19.54 13.88
CA ILE A 14 21.84 18.40 13.31
C ILE A 14 22.47 18.86 12.01
N THR A 15 23.74 18.53 11.82
CA THR A 15 24.44 18.73 10.54
C THR A 15 25.10 17.42 10.11
N VAL A 16 24.85 16.99 8.87
CA VAL A 16 25.42 15.79 8.27
C VAL A 16 25.94 16.17 6.90
N GLY A 17 27.27 16.19 6.73
CA GLY A 17 27.90 16.72 5.52
C GLY A 17 27.49 18.17 5.27
N GLY A 18 27.00 18.51 4.08
CA GLY A 18 26.50 19.84 3.75
C GLY A 18 25.04 20.10 4.13
N VAL A 19 24.39 19.17 4.84
CA VAL A 19 22.97 19.19 5.16
C VAL A 19 22.74 19.54 6.62
N SER A 20 21.94 20.57 6.85
CA SER A 20 21.59 21.00 8.21
C SER A 20 20.08 20.93 8.44
N PHE A 21 19.71 20.54 9.65
CA PHE A 21 18.35 20.50 10.14
C PHE A 21 18.21 21.41 11.35
N THR A 22 17.19 22.26 11.36
CA THR A 22 16.88 23.14 12.50
C THR A 22 16.06 22.40 13.57
N GLU A 23 16.00 22.95 14.79
CA GLU A 23 15.14 22.38 15.85
C GLU A 23 13.66 22.34 15.46
N ASP A 24 13.18 23.37 14.72
CA ASP A 24 11.79 23.41 14.26
C ASP A 24 11.46 22.29 13.29
N GLU A 25 12.41 21.92 12.44
CA GLU A 25 12.26 20.80 11.50
C GLU A 25 12.34 19.44 12.19
N LEU A 26 12.93 19.37 13.38
CA LEU A 26 13.05 18.16 14.19
C LEU A 26 11.99 18.11 15.28
N LEU A 27 11.07 19.08 15.33
CA LEU A 27 10.04 19.15 16.34
C LEU A 27 9.17 17.88 16.31
N GLY A 28 8.96 17.28 17.47
CA GLY A 28 8.21 16.03 17.61
C GLY A 28 8.98 14.73 17.31
N LEU A 29 10.24 14.83 16.85
CA LEU A 29 11.08 13.66 16.69
C LEU A 29 11.79 13.27 17.98
N SER A 30 11.66 12.00 18.38
CA SER A 30 12.43 11.44 19.49
C SER A 30 13.94 11.47 19.20
N PRO A 31 14.82 11.43 20.23
CA PRO A 31 16.27 11.35 20.01
C PRO A 31 16.70 10.21 19.08
N THR A 32 16.05 9.04 19.20
CA THR A 32 16.32 7.90 18.33
C THR A 32 15.99 8.22 16.87
N ARG A 33 14.82 8.82 16.60
CA ARG A 33 14.40 9.21 15.25
C ARG A 33 15.30 10.29 14.66
N ARG A 34 15.77 11.24 15.47
CA ARG A 34 16.75 12.26 15.05
C ARG A 34 18.07 11.61 14.63
N ASN A 35 18.56 10.65 15.41
CA ASN A 35 19.78 9.91 15.09
C ASN A 35 19.64 9.10 13.79
N THR A 36 18.51 8.47 13.60
CA THR A 36 18.24 7.71 12.37
C THR A 36 18.11 8.62 11.15
N LEU A 37 17.48 9.79 11.30
CA LEU A 37 17.47 10.80 10.23
C LEU A 37 18.89 11.23 9.84
N ALA A 38 19.78 11.43 10.82
CA ALA A 38 21.18 11.75 10.57
C ALA A 38 21.91 10.63 9.82
N GLN A 39 21.70 9.37 10.22
CA GLN A 39 22.28 8.20 9.56
C GLN A 39 21.80 8.05 8.12
N LEU A 40 20.50 8.21 7.89
CA LEU A 40 19.91 8.14 6.55
C LEU A 40 20.42 9.27 5.63
N THR A 41 20.57 10.46 6.21
CA THR A 41 21.15 11.60 5.47
C THR A 41 22.61 11.31 5.10
N ALA A 42 23.40 10.75 6.00
CA ALA A 42 24.78 10.35 5.73
C ALA A 42 24.86 9.28 4.63
N LEU A 43 24.00 8.28 4.68
CA LEU A 43 23.90 7.24 3.65
C LEU A 43 23.48 7.82 2.30
N ALA A 44 22.47 8.69 2.27
CA ALA A 44 22.04 9.35 1.05
C ALA A 44 23.15 10.19 0.40
N LEU A 45 23.93 10.89 1.21
CA LEU A 45 25.10 11.68 0.73
C LEU A 45 26.22 10.76 0.23
N ALA A 46 26.54 9.68 0.94
CA ALA A 46 27.58 8.73 0.55
C ALA A 46 27.25 8.03 -0.78
N VAL A 47 26.00 7.83 -1.07
CA VAL A 47 25.54 7.14 -2.26
C VAL A 47 25.31 8.10 -3.43
N ALA A 48 25.02 9.37 -3.20
CA ALA A 48 24.98 10.39 -4.23
C ALA A 48 26.33 10.52 -4.99
N ASP A 49 27.43 10.15 -4.32
CA ASP A 49 28.78 10.10 -4.93
C ASP A 49 29.04 8.81 -5.75
N SER A 50 28.19 7.79 -5.62
CA SER A 50 28.37 6.51 -6.31
C SER A 50 27.17 6.20 -7.20
N SER A 51 27.27 6.46 -8.50
CA SER A 51 26.23 6.16 -9.49
C SER A 51 25.85 4.66 -9.52
N THR A 52 24.74 4.26 -8.89
CA THR A 52 24.25 2.89 -9.00
C THR A 52 22.71 2.84 -9.05
N ASP A 53 22.19 2.57 -10.25
CA ASP A 53 20.77 2.33 -10.55
C ASP A 53 20.21 1.02 -10.02
N GLN A 54 20.98 0.21 -9.27
CA GLN A 54 20.65 -1.20 -8.99
C GLN A 54 20.29 -1.52 -7.54
N LEU A 55 20.12 -0.54 -6.68
CA LEU A 55 20.00 -0.79 -5.24
C LEU A 55 18.55 -1.11 -4.78
N GLY A 56 17.55 -0.82 -5.60
CA GLY A 56 16.15 -1.15 -5.32
C GLY A 56 15.85 -2.65 -5.39
N GLU A 57 16.42 -3.35 -6.37
CA GLU A 57 16.20 -4.79 -6.54
C GLU A 57 16.55 -5.65 -5.32
N PRO A 58 17.68 -5.46 -4.62
CA PRO A 58 17.99 -6.26 -3.43
C PRO A 58 16.98 -6.08 -2.31
N LEU A 59 16.43 -4.88 -2.14
CA LEU A 59 15.43 -4.61 -1.11
C LEU A 59 14.08 -5.23 -1.46
N LEU A 60 13.64 -5.10 -2.71
CA LEU A 60 12.43 -5.76 -3.20
C LEU A 60 12.54 -7.28 -3.06
N LYS A 61 13.69 -7.84 -3.44
CA LYS A 61 13.96 -9.28 -3.28
C LYS A 61 13.95 -9.71 -1.83
N LYS A 62 14.48 -8.87 -0.94
CA LYS A 62 14.42 -9.11 0.49
C LYS A 62 12.98 -9.11 1.00
N TRP A 63 12.17 -8.12 0.62
CA TRP A 63 10.76 -8.06 1.00
C TRP A 63 9.96 -9.26 0.46
N GLU A 64 10.25 -9.68 -0.77
CA GLU A 64 9.67 -10.89 -1.33
C GLU A 64 10.07 -12.13 -0.50
N ASN A 65 11.33 -12.24 -0.11
CA ASN A 65 11.81 -13.32 0.76
C ASN A 65 11.14 -13.28 2.15
N ASP A 66 10.97 -12.11 2.75
CA ASP A 66 10.27 -11.95 4.03
C ASP A 66 8.81 -12.38 3.91
N ARG A 67 8.13 -12.04 2.80
CA ARG A 67 6.77 -12.52 2.52
C ARG A 67 6.72 -14.03 2.35
N LEU A 68 7.69 -14.61 1.67
CA LEU A 68 7.79 -16.05 1.49
C LEU A 68 8.02 -16.77 2.83
N LEU A 69 8.81 -16.19 3.74
CA LEU A 69 8.97 -16.71 5.10
C LEU A 69 7.69 -16.61 5.93
N ASP A 70 6.91 -15.52 5.83
CA ASP A 70 5.62 -15.41 6.49
C ASP A 70 4.63 -16.49 5.97
N ILE A 71 4.66 -16.79 4.66
CA ILE A 71 3.85 -17.86 4.06
C ILE A 71 4.31 -19.21 4.57
N PHE A 72 5.62 -19.44 4.62
CA PHE A 72 6.18 -20.70 5.13
C PHE A 72 5.86 -20.91 6.61
N ALA A 73 5.93 -19.88 7.44
CA ALA A 73 5.51 -19.92 8.84
C ALA A 73 4.04 -20.33 9.00
N ALA A 74 3.16 -19.80 8.15
CA ALA A 74 1.75 -20.20 8.14
C ALA A 74 1.60 -21.68 7.76
N GLU A 75 2.27 -22.16 6.70
CA GLU A 75 2.23 -23.57 6.30
C GLU A 75 2.75 -24.50 7.39
N LEU A 76 3.86 -24.16 8.06
CA LEU A 76 4.37 -24.92 9.20
C LEU A 76 3.32 -25.02 10.31
N THR A 77 2.63 -23.92 10.61
CA THR A 77 1.57 -23.88 11.62
C THR A 77 0.42 -24.80 11.24
N LEU A 78 -0.02 -24.77 9.99
CA LEU A 78 -1.10 -25.63 9.48
C LEU A 78 -0.69 -27.11 9.53
N MET A 79 0.51 -27.44 9.04
CA MET A 79 1.05 -28.81 9.06
C MET A 79 1.13 -29.35 10.48
N LYS A 80 1.67 -28.57 11.42
CA LYS A 80 1.77 -28.93 12.84
C LYS A 80 0.40 -29.25 13.45
N ASN A 81 -0.64 -28.55 13.02
CA ASN A 81 -1.99 -28.71 13.55
C ASN A 81 -2.91 -29.60 12.70
N GLY A 82 -2.37 -30.28 11.68
CA GLY A 82 -3.12 -31.23 10.85
C GLY A 82 -4.20 -30.56 9.98
N VAL A 83 -4.01 -29.29 9.63
CA VAL A 83 -4.93 -28.54 8.75
C VAL A 83 -4.47 -28.72 7.30
N ASP A 84 -5.29 -29.34 6.49
CA ASP A 84 -5.05 -29.57 5.06
C ASP A 84 -5.88 -28.61 4.17
N ASP A 85 -5.69 -28.72 2.87
CA ASP A 85 -6.38 -27.88 1.89
C ASP A 85 -7.90 -28.08 1.91
N ALA A 86 -8.39 -29.28 2.23
CA ALA A 86 -9.83 -29.52 2.30
C ALA A 86 -10.47 -28.75 3.47
N VAL A 87 -9.77 -28.67 4.60
CA VAL A 87 -10.20 -27.87 5.77
C VAL A 87 -10.14 -26.38 5.44
N LEU A 88 -9.08 -25.92 4.77
CA LEU A 88 -8.91 -24.53 4.35
C LEU A 88 -10.00 -24.11 3.35
N GLU A 89 -10.28 -24.95 2.35
CA GLU A 89 -11.31 -24.67 1.35
C GLU A 89 -12.70 -24.64 1.98
N ALA A 90 -13.02 -25.61 2.84
CA ALA A 90 -14.28 -25.61 3.58
C ALA A 90 -14.44 -24.34 4.43
N HIS A 91 -13.36 -23.90 5.09
CA HIS A 91 -13.35 -22.64 5.83
C HIS A 91 -13.56 -21.44 4.91
N TYR A 92 -12.86 -21.40 3.77
CA TYR A 92 -12.97 -20.34 2.77
C TYR A 92 -14.40 -20.18 2.25
N LEU A 93 -15.06 -21.29 1.93
CA LEU A 93 -16.42 -21.29 1.40
C LEU A 93 -17.48 -20.79 2.40
N THR A 94 -17.15 -20.69 3.69
CA THR A 94 -18.07 -20.07 4.67
C THR A 94 -18.16 -18.55 4.54
N ASN A 95 -17.09 -17.91 4.04
CA ASN A 95 -17.03 -16.47 3.78
C ASN A 95 -16.02 -16.21 2.64
N PRO A 96 -16.41 -16.53 1.39
CA PRO A 96 -15.50 -16.44 0.27
C PRO A 96 -15.23 -15.00 -0.15
N GLU A 97 -14.09 -14.81 -0.78
CA GLU A 97 -13.77 -13.58 -1.50
C GLU A 97 -14.60 -13.51 -2.79
N TRP A 98 -15.12 -12.32 -3.08
CA TRP A 98 -15.90 -12.08 -4.28
C TRP A 98 -15.13 -11.21 -5.28
N GLU A 99 -15.29 -11.53 -6.56
CA GLU A 99 -14.95 -10.66 -7.67
C GLU A 99 -16.25 -10.15 -8.29
N LEU A 100 -16.40 -8.84 -8.38
CA LEU A 100 -17.61 -8.17 -8.84
C LEU A 100 -17.34 -7.44 -10.14
N THR A 101 -18.25 -7.58 -11.12
CA THR A 101 -18.29 -6.78 -12.32
C THR A 101 -19.42 -5.77 -12.19
N VAL A 102 -19.10 -4.49 -12.23
CA VAL A 102 -20.03 -3.39 -11.94
C VAL A 102 -20.03 -2.39 -13.07
N ARG A 103 -21.23 -1.89 -13.45
CA ARG A 103 -21.40 -0.61 -14.13
C ARG A 103 -21.75 0.43 -13.11
N HIS A 104 -21.28 1.68 -13.34
CA HIS A 104 -21.71 2.77 -12.49
C HIS A 104 -21.90 4.10 -13.26
N ILE A 105 -22.66 4.97 -12.65
CA ILE A 105 -22.83 6.36 -13.04
C ILE A 105 -22.30 7.20 -11.89
N LEU A 106 -21.41 8.14 -12.16
CA LEU A 106 -20.85 9.05 -11.17
C LEU A 106 -21.24 10.49 -11.47
N PHE A 107 -21.69 11.18 -10.43
CA PHE A 107 -21.83 12.65 -10.41
C PHE A 107 -20.83 13.19 -9.40
N PHE A 108 -19.80 13.88 -9.88
CA PHE A 108 -18.71 14.36 -9.04
C PHE A 108 -19.19 15.38 -8.01
N SER A 109 -18.86 15.13 -6.75
CA SER A 109 -19.00 16.09 -5.67
C SER A 109 -18.07 15.74 -4.53
N GLU A 110 -16.83 16.12 -4.66
CA GLU A 110 -15.83 15.89 -3.62
C GLU A 110 -16.25 16.61 -2.32
N ARG A 111 -16.02 15.96 -1.19
CA ARG A 111 -16.50 16.42 0.14
C ARG A 111 -16.03 17.83 0.55
N TRP A 112 -14.93 18.30 -0.05
CA TRP A 112 -14.35 19.62 0.21
C TRP A 112 -14.89 20.74 -0.68
N ARG A 113 -15.77 20.42 -1.63
CA ARG A 113 -16.42 21.42 -2.49
C ARG A 113 -17.59 22.11 -1.79
N ASP A 114 -17.99 23.23 -2.38
CA ASP A 114 -19.12 24.04 -1.93
C ASP A 114 -20.41 23.20 -1.78
N PRO A 115 -21.21 23.41 -0.70
CA PRO A 115 -22.46 22.67 -0.49
C PRO A 115 -23.46 22.75 -1.65
N SER A 116 -23.49 23.87 -2.43
CA SER A 116 -24.37 24.00 -3.59
C SER A 116 -24.01 23.01 -4.70
N HIS A 117 -22.74 22.78 -4.94
CA HIS A 117 -22.25 21.80 -5.90
C HIS A 117 -22.64 20.37 -5.51
N ARG A 118 -22.61 20.09 -4.21
CA ARG A 118 -23.03 18.80 -3.67
C ARG A 118 -24.53 18.55 -3.85
N SER A 119 -25.34 19.54 -3.59
CA SER A 119 -26.82 19.49 -3.83
C SER A 119 -27.12 19.24 -5.29
N GLU A 120 -26.42 19.94 -6.20
CA GLU A 120 -26.59 19.77 -7.64
C GLU A 120 -26.25 18.36 -8.11
N ALA A 121 -25.14 17.80 -7.63
CA ALA A 121 -24.72 16.43 -7.95
C ALA A 121 -25.72 15.39 -7.42
N GLN A 122 -26.24 15.61 -6.21
CA GLN A 122 -27.29 14.76 -5.63
C GLN A 122 -28.58 14.82 -6.45
N ASP A 123 -28.99 16.01 -6.90
CA ASP A 123 -30.18 16.18 -7.75
C ASP A 123 -29.99 15.51 -9.11
N LYS A 124 -28.78 15.56 -9.69
CA LYS A 124 -28.46 14.84 -10.94
C LYS A 124 -28.58 13.32 -10.73
N ALA A 125 -28.01 12.80 -9.64
CA ALA A 125 -28.12 11.40 -9.30
C ALA A 125 -29.56 10.96 -9.07
N GLY A 126 -30.36 11.80 -8.39
CA GLY A 126 -31.81 11.59 -8.19
C GLY A 126 -32.57 11.45 -9.51
N ARG A 127 -32.33 12.36 -10.45
CA ARG A 127 -32.97 12.26 -11.77
C ARG A 127 -32.51 11.05 -12.58
N ALA A 128 -31.23 10.70 -12.51
CA ALA A 128 -30.71 9.54 -13.23
C ALA A 128 -31.29 8.23 -12.70
N ILE A 129 -31.44 8.07 -11.39
CA ILE A 129 -32.03 6.86 -10.82
C ILE A 129 -33.53 6.74 -11.13
N GLU A 130 -34.25 7.85 -11.20
CA GLU A 130 -35.66 7.87 -11.64
C GLU A 130 -35.81 7.34 -13.08
N LEU A 131 -34.97 7.84 -14.02
CA LEU A 131 -34.93 7.34 -15.40
C LEU A 131 -34.67 5.81 -15.47
N LEU A 132 -33.75 5.33 -14.66
CA LEU A 132 -33.43 3.91 -14.60
C LEU A 132 -34.60 3.07 -14.06
N TYR A 133 -35.32 3.55 -13.07
CA TYR A 133 -36.52 2.89 -12.54
C TYR A 133 -37.73 2.96 -13.51
N GLU A 134 -37.75 3.95 -14.40
CA GLU A 134 -38.73 4.05 -15.51
C GLU A 134 -38.36 3.09 -16.67
N GLY A 135 -37.22 2.43 -16.61
CA GLY A 135 -36.80 1.39 -17.56
C GLY A 135 -35.78 1.86 -18.61
N ALA A 136 -35.11 2.98 -18.39
CA ALA A 136 -33.99 3.39 -19.26
C ALA A 136 -32.86 2.35 -19.16
N ASP A 137 -32.14 2.14 -20.28
CA ASP A 137 -30.97 1.27 -20.31
C ASP A 137 -29.83 1.85 -19.48
N PHE A 138 -29.27 1.06 -18.60
CA PHE A 138 -28.23 1.52 -17.68
C PHE A 138 -26.94 1.90 -18.41
N ALA A 139 -26.53 1.11 -19.41
CA ALA A 139 -25.29 1.33 -20.15
C ALA A 139 -25.38 2.63 -20.99
N GLU A 140 -26.53 2.85 -21.60
CA GLU A 140 -26.80 4.08 -22.36
C GLU A 140 -26.86 5.30 -21.42
N THR A 141 -27.55 5.17 -20.29
CA THR A 141 -27.64 6.24 -19.28
C THR A 141 -26.26 6.58 -18.70
N ALA A 142 -25.44 5.56 -18.41
CA ALA A 142 -24.07 5.77 -17.95
C ALA A 142 -23.20 6.48 -19.00
N SER A 143 -23.34 6.10 -20.27
CA SER A 143 -22.63 6.73 -21.38
C SER A 143 -22.97 8.22 -21.55
N GLN A 144 -24.24 8.58 -21.29
CA GLN A 144 -24.74 9.94 -21.51
C GLN A 144 -24.57 10.85 -20.29
N LEU A 145 -24.73 10.32 -19.07
CA LEU A 145 -24.86 11.13 -17.86
C LEU A 145 -23.69 11.03 -16.88
N SER A 146 -22.88 9.96 -16.95
CA SER A 146 -21.77 9.80 -16.02
C SER A 146 -20.69 10.85 -16.26
N GLU A 147 -20.28 11.51 -15.20
CA GLU A 147 -19.19 12.47 -15.22
C GLU A 147 -17.81 11.81 -15.06
N GLU A 148 -17.75 10.47 -14.93
CA GLU A 148 -16.48 9.77 -14.84
C GLU A 148 -15.74 9.78 -16.17
N PRO A 149 -14.44 10.14 -16.20
CA PRO A 149 -13.65 10.13 -17.43
C PRO A 149 -13.66 8.76 -18.12
N GLY A 150 -14.04 8.74 -19.39
CA GLY A 150 -14.11 7.52 -20.20
C GLY A 150 -15.37 6.67 -19.99
N ALA A 151 -16.34 7.12 -19.19
CA ALA A 151 -17.62 6.41 -18.99
C ALA A 151 -18.39 6.24 -20.30
N GLU A 152 -18.34 7.24 -21.19
CA GLU A 152 -18.98 7.18 -22.51
C GLU A 152 -18.54 5.91 -23.27
N GLY A 153 -17.25 5.70 -23.45
CA GLY A 153 -16.71 4.56 -24.21
C GLY A 153 -16.91 3.22 -23.54
N ARG A 154 -16.87 3.18 -22.20
CA ARG A 154 -17.04 1.96 -21.40
C ARG A 154 -18.51 1.71 -21.03
N GLN A 155 -19.39 2.66 -21.30
CA GLN A 155 -20.80 2.60 -20.86
C GLN A 155 -20.90 2.37 -19.35
N GLY A 156 -20.04 3.03 -18.57
CA GLY A 156 -19.95 2.89 -17.13
C GLY A 156 -19.36 1.59 -16.61
N LEU A 157 -18.94 0.65 -17.47
CA LEU A 157 -18.37 -0.63 -17.04
C LEU A 157 -16.97 -0.43 -16.42
N LEU A 158 -16.78 -0.95 -15.22
CA LEU A 158 -15.49 -0.98 -14.54
C LEU A 158 -14.75 -2.29 -14.81
N THR A 159 -13.43 -2.25 -14.63
CA THR A 159 -12.65 -3.48 -14.51
C THR A 159 -13.16 -4.28 -13.31
N PRO A 160 -13.35 -5.61 -13.42
CA PRO A 160 -13.76 -6.44 -12.30
C PRO A 160 -12.88 -6.16 -11.07
N GLY A 161 -13.51 -6.06 -9.91
CA GLY A 161 -12.85 -5.69 -8.68
C GLY A 161 -13.12 -6.67 -7.54
N ARG A 162 -12.13 -6.76 -6.64
CA ARG A 162 -12.19 -7.50 -5.39
C ARG A 162 -12.24 -6.54 -4.22
N GLN A 163 -12.40 -7.02 -3.01
CA GLN A 163 -12.38 -6.19 -1.82
C GLN A 163 -11.07 -5.36 -1.78
N GLY A 164 -11.20 -4.03 -1.64
CA GLY A 164 -10.09 -3.09 -1.71
C GLY A 164 -9.85 -2.45 -3.09
N SER A 165 -10.47 -2.96 -4.17
CA SER A 165 -10.39 -2.33 -5.50
C SER A 165 -11.10 -0.99 -5.56
N TRP A 166 -12.13 -0.81 -4.75
CA TRP A 166 -12.94 0.41 -4.67
C TRP A 166 -13.06 0.89 -3.23
N VAL A 167 -13.46 2.16 -3.05
CA VAL A 167 -13.69 2.73 -1.72
C VAL A 167 -14.78 1.94 -0.96
N PRO A 168 -14.70 1.88 0.39
CA PRO A 168 -15.53 0.98 1.19
C PRO A 168 -17.04 1.13 0.95
N GLU A 169 -17.51 2.36 0.77
CA GLU A 169 -18.94 2.65 0.56
C GLU A 169 -19.43 2.09 -0.79
N PHE A 170 -18.61 2.24 -1.84
CA PHE A 170 -18.90 1.69 -3.17
C PHE A 170 -18.89 0.15 -3.14
N TRP A 171 -17.85 -0.45 -2.54
CA TRP A 171 -17.75 -1.90 -2.40
C TRP A 171 -18.94 -2.49 -1.65
N ALA A 172 -19.32 -1.91 -0.50
CA ALA A 172 -20.44 -2.36 0.30
C ALA A 172 -21.77 -2.27 -0.48
N ALA A 173 -21.99 -1.20 -1.25
CA ALA A 173 -23.17 -1.07 -2.09
C ALA A 173 -23.19 -2.15 -3.17
N ALA A 174 -22.07 -2.37 -3.90
CA ALA A 174 -21.99 -3.38 -4.95
C ALA A 174 -22.19 -4.81 -4.41
N LEU A 175 -21.59 -5.13 -3.26
CA LEU A 175 -21.65 -6.47 -2.65
C LEU A 175 -23.06 -6.87 -2.24
N ASN A 176 -23.92 -5.91 -1.89
CA ASN A 176 -25.30 -6.15 -1.48
C ASN A 176 -26.25 -6.40 -2.66
N LEU A 177 -25.83 -6.14 -3.90
CA LEU A 177 -26.68 -6.32 -5.08
C LEU A 177 -26.65 -7.77 -5.59
N GLN A 178 -27.75 -8.15 -6.25
CA GLN A 178 -27.79 -9.32 -7.12
C GLN A 178 -27.48 -8.92 -8.56
N PRO A 179 -26.96 -9.83 -9.42
CA PRO A 179 -26.73 -9.54 -10.82
C PRO A 179 -27.98 -8.96 -11.51
N GLY A 180 -27.80 -7.84 -12.19
CA GLY A 180 -28.87 -7.06 -12.83
C GLY A 180 -29.53 -6.02 -11.92
N GLU A 181 -29.29 -6.03 -10.63
CA GLU A 181 -29.88 -5.12 -9.66
C GLU A 181 -29.17 -3.75 -9.67
N ILE A 182 -29.95 -2.68 -9.45
CA ILE A 182 -29.45 -1.30 -9.38
C ILE A 182 -29.45 -0.84 -7.92
N SER A 183 -28.36 -0.21 -7.48
CA SER A 183 -28.25 0.32 -6.12
C SER A 183 -29.11 1.59 -5.94
N PRO A 184 -29.47 1.90 -4.69
CA PRO A 184 -29.78 3.30 -4.35
C PRO A 184 -28.61 4.22 -4.68
N VAL A 185 -28.86 5.54 -4.72
CA VAL A 185 -27.79 6.53 -4.82
C VAL A 185 -26.84 6.36 -3.64
N THR A 186 -25.58 6.06 -3.93
CA THR A 186 -24.53 5.80 -2.95
C THR A 186 -23.54 6.95 -2.91
N GLU A 187 -23.36 7.55 -1.75
CA GLU A 187 -22.40 8.63 -1.55
C GLU A 187 -21.03 8.08 -1.19
N THR A 188 -19.97 8.62 -1.83
CA THR A 188 -18.56 8.38 -1.51
C THR A 188 -17.80 9.69 -1.37
N GLN A 189 -16.50 9.61 -1.11
CA GLN A 189 -15.64 10.80 -1.11
C GLN A 189 -15.55 11.50 -2.48
N TYR A 190 -15.86 10.82 -3.58
CA TYR A 190 -15.80 11.34 -4.94
C TYR A 190 -17.12 11.97 -5.42
N GLY A 191 -18.25 11.65 -4.78
CA GLY A 191 -19.56 12.13 -5.16
C GLY A 191 -20.65 11.08 -5.00
N TYR A 192 -21.64 11.14 -5.87
CA TYR A 192 -22.81 10.27 -5.85
C TYR A 192 -22.74 9.26 -6.97
N HIS A 193 -22.91 8.00 -6.61
CA HIS A 193 -22.84 6.86 -7.53
C HIS A 193 -24.18 6.15 -7.60
N ILE A 194 -24.51 5.64 -8.79
CA ILE A 194 -25.54 4.62 -9.00
C ILE A 194 -24.82 3.42 -9.60
N LEU A 195 -24.99 2.25 -9.00
CA LEU A 195 -24.31 1.03 -9.40
C LEU A 195 -25.31 0.04 -9.99
N ARG A 196 -24.87 -0.75 -10.95
CA ARG A 196 -25.54 -1.98 -11.39
C ARG A 196 -24.54 -3.11 -11.32
N LEU A 197 -24.90 -4.17 -10.61
CA LEU A 197 -24.08 -5.39 -10.59
C LEU A 197 -24.34 -6.16 -11.89
N GLU A 198 -23.29 -6.36 -12.69
CA GLU A 198 -23.38 -7.16 -13.93
C GLU A 198 -23.15 -8.64 -13.64
N ASP A 199 -22.13 -8.95 -12.84
CA ASP A 199 -21.77 -10.32 -12.46
C ASP A 199 -21.08 -10.35 -11.10
N ARG A 200 -21.13 -11.52 -10.44
CA ARG A 200 -20.39 -11.81 -9.22
C ARG A 200 -19.90 -13.25 -9.23
N GLN A 201 -18.63 -13.42 -8.93
CA GLN A 201 -18.00 -14.74 -8.90
C GLN A 201 -17.24 -14.91 -7.59
N ILE A 202 -17.23 -16.13 -7.07
CA ILE A 202 -16.33 -16.49 -5.98
C ILE A 202 -14.93 -16.61 -6.57
N VAL A 203 -13.95 -15.93 -5.96
CA VAL A 203 -12.55 -16.13 -6.31
C VAL A 203 -12.19 -17.60 -6.08
N PRO A 204 -11.62 -18.32 -7.05
CA PRO A 204 -11.28 -19.73 -6.87
C PRO A 204 -10.35 -19.94 -5.67
N PHE A 205 -10.64 -20.95 -4.84
CA PHE A 205 -9.82 -21.24 -3.66
C PHE A 205 -8.31 -21.31 -3.94
N PRO A 206 -7.81 -21.91 -5.04
CA PRO A 206 -6.38 -21.91 -5.32
C PRO A 206 -5.74 -20.51 -5.40
N GLU A 207 -6.48 -19.50 -5.84
CA GLU A 207 -6.02 -18.11 -5.85
C GLU A 207 -6.03 -17.49 -4.45
N ALA A 208 -7.04 -17.77 -3.64
CA ALA A 208 -7.20 -17.27 -2.29
C ALA A 208 -6.37 -18.05 -1.24
N ARG A 209 -5.89 -19.25 -1.59
CA ARG A 209 -5.30 -20.23 -0.66
C ARG A 209 -4.23 -19.62 0.26
N THR A 210 -3.30 -18.84 -0.27
CA THR A 210 -2.21 -18.25 0.53
C THR A 210 -2.74 -17.25 1.58
N VAL A 211 -3.74 -16.46 1.22
CA VAL A 211 -4.36 -15.50 2.15
C VAL A 211 -5.15 -16.24 3.22
N VAL A 212 -5.89 -17.26 2.82
CA VAL A 212 -6.68 -18.13 3.74
C VAL A 212 -5.75 -18.87 4.69
N SER A 213 -4.67 -19.47 4.19
CA SER A 213 -3.66 -20.17 4.99
C SER A 213 -3.10 -19.29 6.11
N ARG A 214 -2.66 -18.08 5.77
CA ARG A 214 -2.14 -17.11 6.74
C ARG A 214 -3.22 -16.70 7.76
N SER A 215 -4.44 -16.45 7.31
CA SER A 215 -5.55 -16.07 8.19
C SER A 215 -5.90 -17.19 9.18
N VAL A 216 -5.96 -18.42 8.72
CA VAL A 216 -6.27 -19.59 9.57
C VAL A 216 -5.12 -19.86 10.52
N ALA A 217 -3.86 -19.87 10.04
CA ALA A 217 -2.68 -20.09 10.86
C ALA A 217 -2.60 -19.08 12.03
N ASN A 218 -2.79 -17.80 11.76
CA ASN A 218 -2.78 -16.74 12.78
C ASN A 218 -3.89 -16.86 13.83
N ARG A 219 -4.98 -17.59 13.54
CA ARG A 219 -6.03 -17.88 14.52
C ARG A 219 -5.71 -19.07 15.39
N ILE A 220 -4.87 -20.00 14.92
CA ILE A 220 -4.47 -21.19 15.65
C ILE A 220 -3.39 -20.85 16.67
N GLU A 221 -2.28 -20.27 16.23
CA GLU A 221 -1.15 -19.84 17.06
C GLU A 221 -0.31 -18.82 16.30
N ASP A 222 0.68 -18.20 16.94
CA ASP A 222 1.61 -17.28 16.28
C ASP A 222 2.51 -18.01 15.28
N PRO A 223 2.38 -17.85 13.96
CA PRO A 223 3.20 -18.54 12.97
C PRO A 223 4.68 -18.20 13.07
N ARG A 224 5.02 -16.99 13.54
CA ARG A 224 6.43 -16.58 13.69
C ARG A 224 7.12 -17.35 14.81
N ALA A 225 6.39 -17.60 15.91
CA ALA A 225 6.91 -18.45 16.99
C ALA A 225 7.13 -19.89 16.52
N VAL A 226 6.23 -20.42 15.68
CA VAL A 226 6.39 -21.76 15.07
C VAL A 226 7.61 -21.80 14.17
N LEU A 227 7.78 -20.80 13.31
CA LEU A 227 8.96 -20.68 12.45
C LEU A 227 10.25 -20.59 13.28
N GLN A 228 10.25 -19.79 14.34
CA GLN A 228 11.42 -19.66 15.22
C GLN A 228 11.80 -21.01 15.85
N THR A 229 10.85 -21.75 16.37
CA THR A 229 11.07 -23.10 16.90
C THR A 229 11.62 -24.03 15.82
N TRP A 230 11.06 -24.00 14.62
CA TRP A 230 11.54 -24.81 13.50
C TRP A 230 12.99 -24.48 13.11
N LEU A 231 13.35 -23.18 13.16
CA LEU A 231 14.72 -22.72 12.89
C LEU A 231 15.69 -23.23 13.96
N GLU A 232 15.29 -23.21 15.24
CA GLU A 232 16.09 -23.69 16.37
C GLU A 232 16.30 -25.21 16.30
N ASP A 233 15.26 -25.98 16.05
CA ASP A 233 15.33 -27.44 15.90
C ASP A 233 16.13 -27.88 14.66
N SER A 234 16.20 -26.97 13.66
CA SER A 234 16.88 -27.22 12.40
C SER A 234 18.38 -26.88 12.42
N THR A 235 18.91 -26.36 13.52
CA THR A 235 20.35 -26.05 13.67
C THR A 235 21.20 -27.32 13.79
N GLY A 236 21.27 -28.09 12.72
CA GLY A 236 22.27 -29.15 12.52
C GLY A 236 23.54 -28.58 11.88
N GLU A 237 24.64 -29.25 12.02
CA GLU A 237 26.05 -29.01 11.70
C GLU A 237 26.46 -28.26 10.42
N THR A 238 25.59 -27.40 9.83
CA THR A 238 25.88 -26.64 8.60
C THR A 238 25.96 -25.14 8.90
N GLU A 239 26.97 -24.48 8.33
CA GLU A 239 27.22 -23.03 8.40
C GLU A 239 26.11 -22.17 7.73
N ASP A 240 25.03 -22.78 7.25
CA ASP A 240 23.93 -22.06 6.57
C ASP A 240 23.13 -21.17 7.52
N VAL A 241 22.95 -19.93 7.12
CA VAL A 241 22.09 -19.00 7.84
C VAL A 241 20.69 -19.60 7.95
N PRO A 242 20.10 -19.71 9.17
CA PRO A 242 18.80 -20.37 9.38
C PRO A 242 17.69 -19.89 8.42
N GLN A 243 17.66 -18.61 8.10
CA GLN A 243 16.70 -18.04 7.14
C GLN A 243 16.87 -18.57 5.71
N SER A 244 18.12 -18.83 5.26
CA SER A 244 18.36 -19.40 3.93
C SER A 244 17.80 -20.81 3.81
N ARG A 245 17.84 -21.59 4.90
CA ARG A 245 17.24 -22.93 4.96
C ARG A 245 15.71 -22.86 4.89
N ALA A 246 15.10 -21.93 5.63
CA ALA A 246 13.66 -21.74 5.60
C ALA A 246 13.18 -21.32 4.21
N LEU A 247 13.91 -20.44 3.54
CA LEU A 247 13.61 -20.05 2.15
C LEU A 247 13.77 -21.23 1.18
N ALA A 248 14.83 -22.02 1.32
CA ALA A 248 15.03 -23.22 0.50
C ALA A 248 13.88 -24.22 0.68
N GLU A 249 13.43 -24.42 1.92
CA GLU A 249 12.31 -25.30 2.22
C GLU A 249 10.98 -24.75 1.67
N ALA A 250 10.72 -23.44 1.80
CA ALA A 250 9.56 -22.79 1.20
C ALA A 250 9.52 -23.01 -0.33
N ILE A 251 10.67 -22.86 -0.99
CA ILE A 251 10.80 -23.12 -2.44
C ILE A 251 10.59 -24.59 -2.76
N ARG A 252 11.13 -25.50 -1.94
CA ARG A 252 10.92 -26.95 -2.11
C ARG A 252 9.43 -27.33 -2.01
N LEU A 253 8.70 -26.67 -1.14
CA LEU A 253 7.24 -26.83 -1.01
C LEU A 253 6.46 -26.08 -2.10
N ASN A 254 7.15 -25.48 -3.08
CA ASN A 254 6.55 -24.68 -4.17
C ASN A 254 5.68 -23.52 -3.66
N LEU A 255 6.00 -22.98 -2.49
CA LEU A 255 5.35 -21.79 -1.98
C LEU A 255 5.76 -20.56 -2.79
N LYS A 256 4.84 -19.66 -3.02
CA LYS A 256 5.05 -18.45 -3.80
C LYS A 256 4.33 -17.28 -3.16
N VAL A 257 4.93 -16.12 -3.26
CA VAL A 257 4.25 -14.86 -2.97
C VAL A 257 3.21 -14.61 -4.06
N PRO A 258 1.95 -14.32 -3.73
CA PRO A 258 0.93 -13.98 -4.71
C PRO A 258 1.36 -12.80 -5.57
N ALA A 259 1.08 -12.85 -6.88
CA ALA A 259 1.49 -11.82 -7.83
C ALA A 259 0.96 -10.42 -7.45
N GLY A 260 -0.23 -10.33 -6.87
CA GLY A 260 -0.78 -9.08 -6.37
C GLY A 260 0.07 -8.47 -5.25
N GLU A 261 0.56 -9.30 -4.31
CA GLU A 261 1.44 -8.82 -3.23
C GLU A 261 2.80 -8.34 -3.76
N ILE A 262 3.34 -8.96 -4.82
CA ILE A 262 4.57 -8.49 -5.47
C ILE A 262 4.33 -7.11 -6.11
N THR A 263 3.18 -6.93 -6.77
CA THR A 263 2.79 -5.64 -7.36
C THR A 263 2.61 -4.58 -6.26
N ASP A 264 2.01 -4.93 -5.13
CA ASP A 264 1.85 -4.04 -4.00
C ASP A 264 3.20 -3.64 -3.39
N LEU A 265 4.14 -4.58 -3.23
CA LEU A 265 5.49 -4.28 -2.78
C LEU A 265 6.23 -3.33 -3.72
N ALA A 266 6.09 -3.53 -5.03
CA ALA A 266 6.69 -2.64 -6.03
C ALA A 266 6.08 -1.23 -5.96
N ARG A 267 4.74 -1.13 -5.84
CA ARG A 267 4.05 0.15 -5.67
C ARG A 267 4.47 0.85 -4.37
N ASP A 268 4.56 0.12 -3.26
CA ASP A 268 5.01 0.66 -1.97
C ASP A 268 6.46 1.17 -2.07
N TRP A 269 7.32 0.46 -2.80
CA TRP A 269 8.68 0.89 -3.09
C TRP A 269 8.70 2.19 -3.89
N ASP A 270 7.92 2.27 -4.97
CA ASP A 270 7.84 3.46 -5.82
C ASP A 270 7.30 4.66 -5.03
N ASP A 271 6.30 4.44 -4.17
CA ASP A 271 5.73 5.49 -3.32
C ASP A 271 6.75 5.99 -2.27
N ILE A 272 7.44 5.07 -1.58
CA ILE A 272 8.52 5.42 -0.64
C ILE A 272 9.63 6.16 -1.36
N THR A 273 10.05 5.68 -2.52
CA THR A 273 11.09 6.30 -3.33
C THR A 273 10.69 7.68 -3.81
N TYR A 274 9.45 7.84 -4.28
CA TYR A 274 8.91 9.13 -4.70
C TYR A 274 8.86 10.14 -3.55
N ARG A 275 8.37 9.74 -2.39
CA ARG A 275 8.29 10.60 -1.19
C ARG A 275 9.68 11.00 -0.70
N TRP A 276 10.59 10.06 -0.66
CA TRP A 276 11.99 10.32 -0.30
C TRP A 276 12.65 11.25 -1.28
N SER A 277 12.50 10.99 -2.58
CA SER A 277 13.06 11.82 -3.59
C SER A 277 12.52 13.24 -3.49
N THR A 278 11.22 13.40 -3.28
CA THR A 278 10.62 14.73 -3.14
C THR A 278 11.14 15.44 -1.90
N ALA A 279 11.21 14.78 -0.75
CA ALA A 279 11.68 15.35 0.50
C ALA A 279 13.16 15.72 0.46
N LEU A 280 14.01 14.89 -0.15
CA LEU A 280 15.45 15.14 -0.30
C LEU A 280 15.74 16.09 -1.46
N GLY A 281 15.05 15.96 -2.60
CA GLY A 281 15.24 16.80 -3.78
C GLY A 281 14.91 18.23 -3.55
N PHE A 282 13.86 18.50 -2.82
CA PHE A 282 13.46 19.85 -2.44
C PHE A 282 14.56 20.55 -1.62
N ARG A 283 15.30 19.79 -0.80
CA ARG A 283 16.38 20.34 0.05
C ARG A 283 17.73 20.45 -0.61
N PHE A 284 18.05 19.57 -1.56
CA PHE A 284 19.40 19.41 -2.08
C PHE A 284 19.55 19.81 -3.54
N GLY A 285 18.43 20.15 -4.21
CA GLY A 285 18.45 20.44 -5.65
C GLY A 285 18.90 19.24 -6.50
N LEU A 286 18.84 18.02 -5.94
CA LEU A 286 19.26 16.81 -6.60
C LEU A 286 18.05 16.13 -7.26
N SER A 287 18.22 15.63 -8.45
CA SER A 287 17.26 14.75 -9.10
C SER A 287 17.26 13.39 -8.36
N THR A 288 16.20 13.02 -7.79
CA THR A 288 16.18 12.34 -6.52
C THR A 288 15.71 10.90 -6.49
N PRO A 289 15.24 10.25 -7.57
CA PRO A 289 15.05 8.80 -7.56
C PRO A 289 16.35 8.05 -7.25
N GLU A 290 17.47 8.55 -7.76
CA GLU A 290 18.78 7.93 -7.61
C GLU A 290 19.29 7.93 -6.17
N ILE A 291 19.10 9.03 -5.43
CA ILE A 291 19.58 9.15 -4.04
C ILE A 291 18.72 8.31 -3.10
N ALA A 292 17.40 8.31 -3.29
CA ALA A 292 16.51 7.51 -2.46
C ALA A 292 16.74 6.00 -2.69
N ASN A 293 16.86 5.58 -3.94
CA ASN A 293 17.19 4.20 -4.30
C ASN A 293 18.51 3.76 -3.70
N ALA A 294 19.48 4.62 -3.76
CA ALA A 294 20.81 4.38 -3.26
C ALA A 294 20.85 4.32 -1.72
N ALA A 295 20.16 5.21 -1.02
CA ALA A 295 20.07 5.19 0.44
C ALA A 295 19.35 3.94 0.95
N LEU A 296 18.25 3.56 0.30
CA LEU A 296 17.50 2.37 0.65
C LEU A 296 18.27 1.07 0.34
N GLY A 297 19.03 1.05 -0.76
CA GLY A 297 19.90 -0.07 -1.08
C GLY A 297 21.09 -0.22 -0.13
N ALA A 298 21.67 0.89 0.32
CA ALA A 298 22.69 0.86 1.36
C ALA A 298 22.16 0.34 2.70
N LEU A 299 20.92 0.69 3.06
CA LEU A 299 20.22 0.13 4.23
C LEU A 299 19.95 -1.38 4.08
N ALA A 300 19.58 -1.83 2.89
CA ALA A 300 19.34 -3.25 2.61
C ALA A 300 20.61 -4.10 2.61
N SER A 301 21.74 -3.54 2.16
CA SER A 301 23.02 -4.21 2.07
C SER A 301 23.85 -4.16 3.36
N SER A 302 23.53 -3.26 4.31
CA SER A 302 24.17 -3.28 5.61
C SER A 302 23.77 -4.57 6.35
N SER A 303 24.75 -5.38 6.74
CA SER A 303 24.58 -6.70 7.34
C SER A 303 23.94 -6.71 8.74
N GLN A 304 23.53 -5.57 9.24
CA GLN A 304 22.84 -5.46 10.51
C GLN A 304 21.33 -5.52 10.29
N ASN A 305 20.81 -6.74 10.43
CA ASN A 305 19.41 -7.06 10.64
C ASN A 305 18.39 -6.47 9.65
N ALA A 306 18.09 -7.25 8.67
CA ALA A 306 17.02 -7.07 7.70
C ALA A 306 15.64 -6.73 8.31
N THR A 307 15.36 -7.24 9.51
CA THR A 307 14.12 -6.92 10.25
C THR A 307 14.16 -5.51 10.82
N ILE A 308 15.32 -5.03 11.25
CA ILE A 308 15.52 -3.66 11.72
C ILE A 308 15.31 -2.70 10.55
N ALA A 309 15.89 -2.97 9.38
CA ALA A 309 15.71 -2.12 8.21
C ALA A 309 14.24 -1.99 7.78
N ARG A 310 13.45 -3.07 7.86
CA ARG A 310 12.01 -3.03 7.54
C ARG A 310 11.19 -2.26 8.57
N ASN A 311 11.45 -2.47 9.86
CA ASN A 311 10.77 -1.74 10.92
C ASN A 311 11.18 -0.28 10.92
N GLU A 312 12.46 -0.01 10.70
CA GLU A 312 12.98 1.33 10.54
C GLU A 312 12.42 2.01 9.29
N LEU A 313 12.32 1.34 8.15
CA LEU A 313 11.68 1.89 6.96
C LEU A 313 10.20 2.23 7.19
N ALA A 314 9.44 1.37 7.87
CA ALA A 314 8.05 1.65 8.21
C ALA A 314 7.92 2.82 9.21
N GLU A 315 8.80 2.90 10.21
CA GLU A 315 8.86 4.05 11.12
C GLU A 315 9.34 5.32 10.42
N HIS A 316 10.24 5.18 9.43
CA HIS A 316 10.75 6.28 8.63
C HIS A 316 9.73 6.77 7.61
N ASP A 317 8.94 5.89 7.00
CA ASP A 317 7.84 6.32 6.14
C ASP A 317 6.86 7.21 6.92
N ALA A 318 6.49 6.82 8.15
CA ALA A 318 5.66 7.65 9.01
C ALA A 318 6.31 9.01 9.35
N MET A 319 7.62 9.02 9.59
CA MET A 319 8.38 10.23 9.88
C MET A 319 8.53 11.13 8.65
N LEU A 320 8.85 10.55 7.49
CA LEU A 320 8.97 11.28 6.23
C LEU A 320 7.62 11.81 5.77
N LYS A 321 6.55 11.05 5.96
CA LYS A 321 5.19 11.47 5.68
C LYS A 321 4.76 12.64 6.55
N ALA A 322 4.99 12.56 7.86
CA ALA A 322 4.72 13.67 8.78
C ALA A 322 5.53 14.92 8.41
N ARG A 323 6.77 14.76 8.01
CA ARG A 323 7.64 15.87 7.60
C ARG A 323 7.26 16.44 6.23
N TYR A 324 6.88 15.59 5.29
CA TYR A 324 6.37 15.98 3.98
C TYR A 324 5.10 16.83 4.15
N GLU A 325 4.14 16.37 4.94
CA GLU A 325 2.94 17.11 5.27
C GLU A 325 3.28 18.45 5.94
N PHE A 326 4.25 18.47 6.86
CA PHE A 326 4.70 19.69 7.54
C PHE A 326 5.37 20.67 6.57
N THR A 327 6.18 20.18 5.64
CA THR A 327 6.88 21.04 4.65
C THR A 327 5.92 21.65 3.62
N PHE A 328 4.83 20.96 3.30
CA PHE A 328 3.79 21.47 2.39
C PHE A 328 2.72 22.31 3.06
N LEU A 329 2.48 22.11 4.37
CA LEU A 329 1.49 22.85 5.14
C LEU A 329 2.05 24.14 5.74
N SER A 330 3.37 24.33 5.75
CA SER A 330 3.99 25.60 6.11
C SER A 330 3.90 26.54 4.93
N PRO A 331 3.03 27.56 4.97
CA PRO A 331 3.07 28.59 3.94
C PRO A 331 4.45 29.22 4.00
N GLN A 332 5.12 29.26 2.87
CA GLN A 332 6.32 30.06 2.73
C GLN A 332 5.89 31.50 2.98
N GLY A 333 6.22 32.03 4.17
CA GLY A 333 6.13 33.44 4.46
C GLY A 333 7.15 34.25 3.67
#